data_97314a4c95b2aa078fe96d9a1236548e
#
_entry.id   97314a4c95b2aa078fe96d9a1236548e
#
_cell.length_a   1.000
_cell.length_b   1.000
_cell.length_c   1.000
_cell.angle_alpha   90.00
_cell.angle_beta   90.00
_cell.angle_gamma   90.00
#
_symmetry.space_group_name_H-M   'P 1'
#
loop_
_entity.id
_entity.type
_entity.pdbx_description
1 polymer ?
#
loop_
_entity_poly.entity_id
_entity_poly.type
_entity_poly.pdbx_seq_one_letter_code
_entity_poly.pdbx_strand_id
1 'polypeptide(L)'
;MTAEQVLRTAAEKLRAAQIENASFDASCLVENITGLSRTKIMLCDDDIADEQAELVERAVLRRISGEPLQYILGEWDFFGRTRS
;
A
#
# COMPACT_ATOMS: atom_id res chain seq x y z
N MET A 1 -3.02 12.86 4.76
CA MET A 1 -3.83 12.13 3.76
C MET A 1 -4.60 11.02 4.43
N THR A 2 -5.80 10.79 4.00
CA THR A 2 -6.56 9.67 4.50
C THR A 2 -6.07 8.39 3.84
N ALA A 3 -6.40 7.26 4.43
CA ALA A 3 -6.01 5.98 3.84
C ALA A 3 -6.59 5.84 2.43
N GLU A 4 -7.81 6.33 2.22
CA GLU A 4 -8.42 6.26 0.90
C GLU A 4 -7.64 7.07 -0.12
N GLN A 5 -7.20 8.25 0.26
CA GLN A 5 -6.40 9.09 -0.64
C GLN A 5 -5.09 8.41 -0.99
N VAL A 6 -4.46 7.80 -0.01
CA VAL A 6 -3.20 7.10 -0.25
C VAL A 6 -3.44 5.91 -1.18
N LEU A 7 -4.52 5.18 -0.95
CA LEU A 7 -4.86 4.06 -1.82
C LEU A 7 -5.08 4.50 -3.25
N ARG A 8 -5.83 5.58 -3.42
CA ARG A 8 -6.13 6.08 -4.75
C ARG A 8 -4.86 6.55 -5.46
N THR A 9 -4.01 7.29 -4.76
CA THR A 9 -2.76 7.76 -5.34
C THR A 9 -1.87 6.59 -5.73
N ALA A 10 -1.79 5.58 -4.85
CA ALA A 10 -0.97 4.41 -5.14
C ALA A 10 -1.48 3.69 -6.38
N ALA A 11 -2.80 3.52 -6.50
CA ALA A 11 -3.37 2.85 -7.64
C ALA A 11 -3.10 3.62 -8.93
N GLU A 12 -3.18 4.94 -8.86
CA GLU A 12 -2.91 5.77 -10.03
C GLU A 12 -1.47 5.64 -10.49
N LYS A 13 -0.55 5.66 -9.56
CA LYS A 13 0.87 5.52 -9.90
C LYS A 13 1.16 4.17 -10.51
N LEU A 14 0.60 3.13 -9.95
CA LEU A 14 0.80 1.79 -10.49
C LEU A 14 0.17 1.66 -11.86
N ARG A 15 -0.99 2.27 -12.06
CA ARG A 15 -1.65 2.21 -13.35
C ARG A 15 -0.83 2.97 -14.39
N ALA A 16 -0.28 4.10 -14.02
CA ALA A 16 0.56 4.87 -14.94
C ALA A 16 1.80 4.10 -15.35
N ALA A 17 2.26 3.20 -14.50
CA ALA A 17 3.40 2.35 -14.82
C ALA A 17 2.96 1.07 -15.52
N GLN A 18 1.68 0.98 -15.85
CA GLN A 18 1.13 -0.15 -16.60
C GLN A 18 1.18 -1.47 -15.82
N ILE A 19 1.04 -1.37 -14.53
CA ILE A 19 0.95 -2.56 -13.69
C ILE A 19 -0.44 -3.14 -13.89
N GLU A 20 -0.50 -4.40 -14.23
CA GLU A 20 -1.74 -5.03 -14.61
C GLU A 20 -2.82 -4.99 -13.54
N ASN A 21 -2.51 -5.27 -12.33
CA ASN A 21 -3.48 -5.27 -11.25
C ASN A 21 -3.23 -4.11 -10.30
N ALA A 22 -3.20 -2.92 -10.86
CA ALA A 22 -2.82 -1.74 -10.09
C ALA A 22 -3.68 -1.55 -8.85
N SER A 23 -4.99 -1.66 -8.99
CA SER A 23 -5.88 -1.47 -7.84
C SER A 23 -5.66 -2.52 -6.78
N PHE A 24 -5.51 -3.77 -7.20
CA PHE A 24 -5.30 -4.86 -6.27
C PHE A 24 -3.97 -4.68 -5.54
N ASP A 25 -2.92 -4.37 -6.28
CA ASP A 25 -1.60 -4.19 -5.68
C ASP A 25 -1.62 -3.02 -4.70
N ALA A 26 -2.26 -1.92 -5.07
CA ALA A 26 -2.35 -0.78 -4.19
C ALA A 26 -3.09 -1.12 -2.91
N SER A 27 -4.20 -1.84 -3.02
CA SER A 27 -4.94 -2.28 -1.84
C SER A 27 -4.09 -3.13 -0.93
N CYS A 28 -3.38 -4.08 -1.49
CA CYS A 28 -2.53 -4.96 -0.70
C CYS A 28 -1.46 -4.17 0.04
N LEU A 29 -0.84 -3.22 -0.63
CA LEU A 29 0.22 -2.44 -0.01
C LEU A 29 -0.34 -1.59 1.13
N VAL A 30 -1.45 -0.90 0.88
CA VAL A 30 -2.02 -0.04 1.91
C VAL A 30 -2.51 -0.86 3.08
N GLU A 31 -3.19 -1.97 2.84
CA GLU A 31 -3.69 -2.82 3.91
C GLU A 31 -2.56 -3.36 4.77
N ASN A 32 -1.50 -3.78 4.14
CA ASN A 32 -0.39 -4.34 4.90
C ASN A 32 0.38 -3.29 5.68
N ILE A 33 0.55 -2.13 5.13
CA ILE A 33 1.32 -1.10 5.81
C ILE A 33 0.52 -0.43 6.90
N THR A 34 -0.76 -0.16 6.68
CA THR A 34 -1.58 0.52 7.67
C THR A 34 -2.25 -0.44 8.64
N GLY A 35 -2.36 -1.69 8.27
CA GLY A 35 -3.08 -2.65 9.11
C GLY A 35 -4.59 -2.53 9.02
N LEU A 36 -5.09 -1.71 8.12
CA LEU A 36 -6.53 -1.54 7.97
C LEU A 36 -7.06 -2.47 6.90
N SER A 37 -8.28 -2.97 7.08
CA SER A 37 -8.91 -3.76 6.04
C SER A 37 -9.37 -2.83 4.93
N ARG A 38 -9.65 -3.39 3.77
CA ARG A 38 -10.12 -2.59 2.66
C ARG A 38 -11.39 -1.83 3.02
N THR A 39 -12.29 -2.48 3.72
CA THR A 39 -13.53 -1.84 4.14
C THR A 39 -13.23 -0.65 5.03
N LYS A 40 -12.32 -0.81 5.96
CA LYS A 40 -11.96 0.29 6.85
C LYS A 40 -11.30 1.43 6.12
N ILE A 41 -10.48 1.12 5.13
CA ILE A 41 -9.84 2.15 4.34
C ILE A 41 -10.90 3.02 3.66
N MET A 42 -11.93 2.38 3.13
CA MET A 42 -12.96 3.11 2.40
C MET A 42 -13.89 3.87 3.31
N LEU A 43 -14.11 3.38 4.53
CA LEU A 43 -15.05 4.01 5.45
C LEU A 43 -14.41 4.99 6.42
N CYS A 44 -13.12 4.87 6.63
CA CYS A 44 -12.46 5.69 7.62
C CYS A 44 -12.01 7.00 7.02
N ASP A 45 -12.36 8.09 7.66
CA ASP A 45 -11.97 9.39 7.16
C ASP A 45 -10.75 9.95 7.89
N ASP A 46 -10.20 9.20 8.81
CA ASP A 46 -9.05 9.69 9.57
C ASP A 46 -7.79 9.64 8.73
N ASP A 47 -6.91 10.58 8.97
CA ASP A 47 -5.63 10.57 8.28
C ASP A 47 -4.75 9.48 8.84
N ILE A 48 -3.96 8.88 7.99
CA ILE A 48 -2.95 7.95 8.46
C ILE A 48 -1.69 8.75 8.74
N ALA A 49 -0.77 8.15 9.47
CA ALA A 49 0.48 8.82 9.80
C ALA A 49 1.27 9.10 8.53
N ASP A 50 2.00 10.21 8.53
CA ASP A 50 2.84 10.56 7.39
C ASP A 50 3.85 9.46 7.11
N GLU A 51 4.34 8.84 8.15
CA GLU A 51 5.25 7.74 8.03
C GLU A 51 4.66 6.61 7.23
N GLN A 52 3.40 6.28 7.50
CA GLN A 52 2.72 5.20 6.77
C GLN A 52 2.51 5.57 5.32
N ALA A 53 2.12 6.82 5.07
CA ALA A 53 1.93 7.28 3.70
C ALA A 53 3.23 7.19 2.92
N GLU A 54 4.33 7.53 3.56
CA GLU A 54 5.63 7.46 2.92
C GLU A 54 6.03 6.02 2.62
N LEU A 55 5.72 5.12 3.54
CA LEU A 55 6.03 3.71 3.32
C LEU A 55 5.24 3.16 2.14
N VAL A 56 3.99 3.56 2.01
CA VAL A 56 3.19 3.13 0.87
C VAL A 56 3.81 3.64 -0.42
N GLU A 57 4.24 4.88 -0.43
CA GLU A 57 4.85 5.44 -1.62
C GLU A 57 6.13 4.71 -2.00
N ARG A 58 6.95 4.37 -1.03
CA ARG A 58 8.17 3.61 -1.29
C ARG A 58 7.85 2.25 -1.84
N ALA A 59 6.84 1.60 -1.28
CA ALA A 59 6.44 0.29 -1.76
C ALA A 59 5.94 0.36 -3.20
N VAL A 60 5.19 1.40 -3.51
CA VAL A 60 4.70 1.61 -4.86
C VAL A 60 5.88 1.76 -5.84
N LEU A 61 6.86 2.55 -5.46
CA LEU A 61 8.02 2.75 -6.32
C LEU A 61 8.79 1.45 -6.54
N ARG A 62 8.90 0.64 -5.51
CA ARG A 62 9.56 -0.65 -5.64
C ARG A 62 8.80 -1.55 -6.61
N ARG A 63 7.48 -1.54 -6.50
CA ARG A 63 6.66 -2.34 -7.40
C ARG A 63 6.83 -1.87 -8.84
N ILE A 64 6.88 -0.57 -9.04
CA ILE A 64 7.07 0.00 -10.37
C ILE A 64 8.43 -0.37 -10.94
N SER A 65 9.43 -0.47 -10.08
CA SER A 65 10.77 -0.80 -10.53
C SER A 65 10.91 -2.26 -10.94
N GLY A 66 9.88 -3.06 -10.69
CA GLY A 66 9.91 -4.45 -11.13
C GLY A 66 9.93 -5.47 -10.01
N GLU A 67 9.90 -5.05 -8.77
CA GLU A 67 9.93 -6.02 -7.68
C GLU A 67 8.58 -6.71 -7.55
N PRO A 68 8.57 -7.99 -7.28
CA PRO A 68 7.31 -8.72 -7.10
C PRO A 68 6.57 -8.22 -5.88
N LEU A 69 5.25 -8.16 -5.98
CA LEU A 69 4.43 -7.73 -4.86
C LEU A 69 4.65 -8.60 -3.64
N GLN A 70 4.74 -9.90 -3.83
CA GLN A 70 4.94 -10.80 -2.71
C GLN A 70 6.22 -10.52 -1.95
N TYR A 71 7.23 -10.12 -2.66
CA TYR A 71 8.52 -9.83 -2.05
C TYR A 71 8.40 -8.57 -1.18
N ILE A 72 7.71 -7.56 -1.68
CA ILE A 72 7.53 -6.32 -0.95
C ILE A 72 6.69 -6.57 0.31
N LEU A 73 5.59 -7.30 0.16
CA LEU A 73 4.73 -7.60 1.30
C LEU A 73 5.44 -8.46 2.33
N GLY A 74 6.27 -9.37 1.88
CA GLY A 74 7.02 -10.21 2.80
C GLY A 74 7.97 -9.41 3.68
N GLU A 75 8.53 -8.37 3.12
CA GLU A 75 9.42 -7.52 3.88
C GLU A 75 8.67 -6.78 4.98
N TRP A 76 7.44 -6.35 4.68
CA TRP A 76 6.62 -5.67 5.66
C TRP A 76 6.23 -6.60 6.77
N ASP A 77 5.86 -7.83 6.44
CA ASP A 77 5.53 -8.82 7.45
C ASP A 77 6.70 -9.05 8.36
N PHE A 78 7.87 -9.11 7.78
CA PHE A 78 9.05 -9.38 8.55
C PHE A 78 9.31 -8.28 9.53
N PHE A 79 9.11 -7.06 9.16
CA PHE A 79 9.33 -6.02 10.02
C PHE A 79 8.26 -5.73 10.94
N GLY A 80 7.11 -5.65 10.59
CA GLY A 80 6.10 -5.10 11.33
C GLY A 80 5.29 -5.92 12.10
N ARG A 81 5.18 -7.15 11.82
CA ARG A 81 4.25 -7.84 12.40
C ARG A 81 4.74 -8.84 13.08
N THR A 82 4.54 -8.99 14.01
CA THR A 82 4.94 -9.94 14.74
C THR A 82 4.22 -10.93 14.58
N ARG A 83 3.93 -11.57 14.11
CA ARG A 83 3.24 -12.46 13.94
C ARG A 83 3.25 -13.23 14.77
N SER A 84 3.09 -13.43 15.23
CA SER A 84 3.08 -14.27 16.06
C SER A 84 2.61 -15.19 16.04
#